data_ea57fac426cce5d15da9b339cc78ec04
#
_entry.id   ea57fac426cce5d15da9b339cc78ec04
#
_cell.length_a   1.000
_cell.length_b   1.000
_cell.length_c   1.000
_cell.angle_alpha   90.00
_cell.angle_beta   90.00
_cell.angle_gamma   90.00
#
_symmetry.space_group_name_H-M   'P 1'
#
loop_
_entity.id
_entity.type
_entity.pdbx_description
1 polymer ?
#
loop_
_entity_poly.entity_id
_entity_poly.type
_entity_poly.pdbx_seq_one_letter_code
_entity_poly.pdbx_strand_id
1 'polypeptide(L)'
;MTYHVMITPRTLHFKQPAGTSRGVYTTRQSWFITITSPDAPDRKGMGECAPLPDLSCDAIPEYERILTSICNMFALTGKLNHDMLRPYPSMLFGLETALLSFERGGDQLFDTPFARGEEGIPINGLVWMGNYDEMLARLESKMQEGFRCVKLKIGAIDFDKELDLIRHIRSAFTKEQIELRVDANGGFAPDDAMNRLEQLAKYDIHSIEQPIRQHQWPDMAQLCKNTPLPIALDEELIGVNIVSMKEHLLDTIHPQYIILKPSLHGGMTGSREWIRMAKERGIGSWITSALESNVGLNAIAQFASDMYGPAITMPQGLGTGMLFTDNIPMPLEIKGDQLWRMPQ
;
A
#
# COMPACT_ATOMS: atom_id res chain seq x y z
N MET A 1 -30.23 -11.14 8.62
CA MET A 1 -29.13 -11.72 9.44
C MET A 1 -28.79 -10.71 10.52
N THR A 2 -28.72 -11.16 11.76
CA THR A 2 -28.35 -10.32 12.91
C THR A 2 -26.82 -10.39 13.08
N TYR A 3 -26.16 -9.25 13.11
CA TYR A 3 -24.72 -9.20 13.29
C TYR A 3 -24.34 -8.72 14.68
N HIS A 4 -23.31 -9.32 15.24
CA HIS A 4 -22.60 -8.84 16.41
C HIS A 4 -21.20 -8.41 15.98
N VAL A 5 -20.81 -7.19 16.35
CA VAL A 5 -19.51 -6.62 15.97
C VAL A 5 -18.73 -6.29 17.23
N MET A 6 -17.53 -6.82 17.32
CA MET A 6 -16.59 -6.53 18.41
C MET A 6 -15.37 -5.80 17.84
N ILE A 7 -14.94 -4.76 18.54
CA ILE A 7 -13.74 -3.99 18.23
C ILE A 7 -12.69 -4.32 19.29
N THR A 8 -11.49 -4.69 18.84
CA THR A 8 -10.35 -5.00 19.72
C THR A 8 -9.17 -4.13 19.33
N PRO A 9 -8.87 -3.07 20.09
CA PRO A 9 -7.66 -2.28 19.86
C PRO A 9 -6.42 -3.10 20.21
N ARG A 10 -5.35 -2.94 19.41
CA ARG A 10 -4.06 -3.59 19.65
C ARG A 10 -2.92 -2.71 19.15
N THR A 11 -1.89 -2.59 19.98
CA THR A 11 -0.62 -1.98 19.59
C THR A 11 0.34 -3.09 19.17
N LEU A 12 0.85 -2.99 17.94
CA LEU A 12 1.89 -3.87 17.41
C LEU A 12 3.25 -3.19 17.52
N HIS A 13 4.30 -3.97 17.70
CA HIS A 13 5.67 -3.47 17.90
C HIS A 13 6.55 -3.85 16.72
N PHE A 14 7.17 -2.85 16.09
CA PHE A 14 8.12 -3.10 15.01
C PHE A 14 9.38 -3.80 15.53
N LYS A 15 9.91 -4.76 14.77
CA LYS A 15 11.20 -5.42 15.06
C LYS A 15 12.37 -4.44 14.98
N GLN A 16 12.26 -3.47 14.06
CA GLN A 16 13.20 -2.36 13.90
C GLN A 16 12.39 -1.10 13.65
N PRO A 17 12.85 0.07 14.08
CA PRO A 17 12.16 1.32 13.81
C PRO A 17 11.89 1.50 12.31
N ALA A 18 10.63 1.74 11.95
CA ALA A 18 10.22 1.96 10.57
C ALA A 18 10.41 3.44 10.20
N GLY A 19 11.48 3.73 9.46
CA GLY A 19 11.77 5.07 8.96
C GLY A 19 10.89 5.41 7.75
N THR A 20 9.99 6.36 7.90
CA THR A 20 9.11 6.87 6.83
C THR A 20 9.37 8.36 6.59
N SER A 21 8.79 8.91 5.53
CA SER A 21 8.82 10.36 5.25
C SER A 21 8.14 11.21 6.34
N ARG A 22 7.32 10.60 7.20
CA ARG A 22 6.57 11.28 8.29
C ARG A 22 7.22 11.14 9.64
N GLY A 23 8.24 10.29 9.77
CA GLY A 23 8.94 10.03 11.03
C GLY A 23 9.32 8.57 11.19
N VAL A 24 9.73 8.24 12.40
CA VAL A 24 10.16 6.89 12.77
C VAL A 24 9.11 6.27 13.68
N TYR A 25 8.50 5.17 13.23
CA TYR A 25 7.53 4.43 14.02
C TYR A 25 8.17 3.23 14.69
N THR A 26 7.93 3.08 15.99
CA THR A 26 8.32 1.91 16.78
C THR A 26 7.14 1.00 17.10
N THR A 27 5.94 1.56 17.00
CA THR A 27 4.67 0.87 17.26
C THR A 27 3.63 1.21 16.18
N ARG A 28 2.62 0.35 16.07
CA ARG A 28 1.48 0.53 15.17
C ARG A 28 0.20 0.26 15.95
N GLN A 29 -0.68 1.25 16.06
CA GLN A 29 -2.01 1.07 16.62
C GLN A 29 -2.95 0.58 15.53
N SER A 30 -3.67 -0.52 15.80
CA SER A 30 -4.72 -1.07 14.93
C SER A 30 -5.97 -1.42 15.75
N TRP A 31 -7.13 -1.42 15.11
CA TRP A 31 -8.39 -1.88 15.66
C TRP A 31 -8.90 -3.05 14.84
N PHE A 32 -8.98 -4.22 15.46
CA PHE A 32 -9.47 -5.42 14.80
C PHE A 32 -10.98 -5.51 14.98
N ILE A 33 -11.69 -5.68 13.87
CA ILE A 33 -13.14 -5.90 13.85
C ILE A 33 -13.38 -7.39 13.74
N THR A 34 -14.21 -7.91 14.65
CA THR A 34 -14.73 -9.29 14.58
C THR A 34 -16.23 -9.25 14.35
N ILE A 35 -16.70 -9.89 13.28
CA ILE A 35 -18.13 -10.08 12.98
C ILE A 35 -18.52 -11.51 13.28
N THR A 36 -19.61 -11.66 14.01
CA THR A 36 -20.29 -12.96 14.28
C THR A 36 -21.79 -12.80 14.06
N SER A 37 -22.51 -13.92 13.97
CA SER A 37 -23.98 -13.91 13.85
C SER A 37 -24.57 -15.15 14.49
N PRO A 38 -25.66 -15.02 15.29
CA PRO A 38 -26.41 -16.18 15.78
C PRO A 38 -27.08 -16.98 14.66
N ASP A 39 -27.31 -16.33 13.50
CA ASP A 39 -27.88 -16.99 12.30
C ASP A 39 -26.85 -17.87 11.57
N ALA A 40 -25.55 -17.72 11.90
CA ALA A 40 -24.44 -18.52 11.37
C ALA A 40 -23.34 -18.67 12.44
N PRO A 41 -23.58 -19.46 13.49
CA PRO A 41 -22.75 -19.52 14.70
C PRO A 41 -21.32 -20.02 14.44
N ASP A 42 -21.11 -20.82 13.41
CA ASP A 42 -19.81 -21.37 13.04
C ASP A 42 -18.96 -20.39 12.20
N ARG A 43 -19.51 -19.22 11.85
CA ARG A 43 -18.81 -18.22 11.06
C ARG A 43 -18.31 -17.07 11.89
N LYS A 44 -17.07 -16.69 11.63
CA LYS A 44 -16.44 -15.53 12.23
C LYS A 44 -15.65 -14.78 11.13
N GLY A 45 -15.90 -13.49 11.01
CA GLY A 45 -15.14 -12.64 10.12
C GLY A 45 -14.17 -11.74 10.89
N MET A 46 -13.00 -11.48 10.31
CA MET A 46 -12.00 -10.59 10.87
C MET A 46 -11.51 -9.57 9.85
N GLY A 47 -11.36 -8.32 10.28
CA GLY A 47 -10.77 -7.24 9.51
C GLY A 47 -9.92 -6.33 10.38
N GLU A 48 -9.09 -5.52 9.76
CA GLU A 48 -8.17 -4.61 10.43
C GLU A 48 -8.40 -3.17 9.97
N CYS A 49 -8.67 -2.28 10.92
CA CYS A 49 -8.68 -0.84 10.73
C CYS A 49 -7.34 -0.29 11.26
N ALA A 50 -6.49 0.17 10.35
CA ALA A 50 -5.14 0.58 10.68
C ALA A 50 -4.81 1.96 10.07
N PRO A 51 -5.35 3.07 10.62
CA PRO A 51 -4.98 4.40 10.16
C PRO A 51 -3.50 4.65 10.46
N LEU A 52 -2.75 5.15 9.48
CA LEU A 52 -1.35 5.48 9.67
C LEU A 52 -1.24 6.91 10.22
N PRO A 53 -0.66 7.13 11.41
CA PRO A 53 -0.49 8.45 11.98
C PRO A 53 0.20 9.40 11.00
N ASP A 54 -0.18 10.67 11.02
CA ASP A 54 0.37 11.75 10.19
C ASP A 54 0.22 11.56 8.65
N LEU A 55 -0.47 10.50 8.22
CA LEU A 55 -0.67 10.21 6.80
C LEU A 55 -2.13 9.92 6.42
N SER A 56 -2.80 9.00 7.14
CA SER A 56 -4.20 8.67 6.85
C SER A 56 -5.13 9.85 7.12
N CYS A 57 -6.00 10.18 6.18
CA CYS A 57 -6.97 11.26 6.34
C CYS A 57 -7.99 11.00 7.48
N ASP A 58 -8.14 9.74 7.87
CA ASP A 58 -8.98 9.31 8.99
C ASP A 58 -8.20 8.99 10.28
N ALA A 59 -6.90 9.32 10.37
CA ALA A 59 -6.13 9.24 11.60
C ALA A 59 -6.47 10.43 12.53
N ILE A 60 -7.65 10.40 13.13
CA ILE A 60 -8.26 11.48 13.92
C ILE A 60 -8.39 11.10 15.41
N PRO A 61 -8.40 12.06 16.34
CA PRO A 61 -8.50 11.77 17.77
C PRO A 61 -9.73 10.95 18.17
N GLU A 62 -10.87 11.16 17.50
CA GLU A 62 -12.14 10.48 17.76
C GLU A 62 -12.27 9.13 17.06
N TYR A 63 -11.19 8.57 16.50
CA TYR A 63 -11.21 7.38 15.65
C TYR A 63 -12.03 6.23 16.24
N GLU A 64 -11.71 5.80 17.46
CA GLU A 64 -12.37 4.65 18.09
C GLU A 64 -13.87 4.92 18.37
N ARG A 65 -14.22 6.15 18.75
CA ARG A 65 -15.62 6.53 18.97
C ARG A 65 -16.42 6.48 17.66
N ILE A 66 -15.86 6.97 16.58
CA ILE A 66 -16.52 6.96 15.27
C ILE A 66 -16.61 5.52 14.75
N LEU A 67 -15.52 4.74 14.83
CA LEU A 67 -15.51 3.34 14.44
C LEU A 67 -16.58 2.55 15.19
N THR A 68 -16.73 2.77 16.53
CA THR A 68 -17.75 2.15 17.34
C THR A 68 -19.16 2.50 16.84
N SER A 69 -19.40 3.76 16.51
CA SER A 69 -20.70 4.21 15.99
C SER A 69 -21.05 3.56 14.65
N ILE A 70 -20.05 3.45 13.77
CA ILE A 70 -20.18 2.80 12.45
C ILE A 70 -20.45 1.30 12.61
N CYS A 71 -19.72 0.61 13.49
CA CYS A 71 -19.93 -0.81 13.77
C CYS A 71 -21.31 -1.09 14.35
N ASN A 72 -21.79 -0.24 15.25
CA ASN A 72 -23.16 -0.36 15.80
C ASN A 72 -24.21 -0.15 14.70
N MET A 73 -24.02 0.81 13.82
CA MET A 73 -24.94 1.03 12.69
C MET A 73 -24.94 -0.17 11.73
N PHE A 74 -23.78 -0.72 11.42
CA PHE A 74 -23.67 -1.94 10.62
C PHE A 74 -24.37 -3.14 11.32
N ALA A 75 -24.18 -3.34 12.63
CA ALA A 75 -24.82 -4.39 13.39
C ALA A 75 -26.36 -4.29 13.35
N LEU A 76 -26.91 -3.05 13.38
CA LEU A 76 -28.34 -2.78 13.32
C LEU A 76 -28.93 -2.97 11.92
N THR A 77 -28.20 -2.57 10.88
CA THR A 77 -28.74 -2.53 9.50
C THR A 77 -28.34 -3.71 8.64
N GLY A 78 -27.23 -4.37 8.98
CA GLY A 78 -26.58 -5.40 8.16
C GLY A 78 -26.02 -4.89 6.84
N LYS A 79 -25.87 -3.57 6.69
CA LYS A 79 -25.42 -2.95 5.44
C LYS A 79 -24.25 -1.99 5.68
N LEU A 80 -23.23 -2.07 4.84
CA LEU A 80 -22.19 -1.06 4.75
C LEU A 80 -22.68 0.10 3.89
N ASN A 81 -22.72 1.29 4.46
CA ASN A 81 -23.01 2.51 3.71
C ASN A 81 -21.68 3.09 3.22
N HIS A 82 -21.28 2.71 2.01
CA HIS A 82 -20.00 3.13 1.42
C HIS A 82 -19.86 4.66 1.30
N ASP A 83 -20.93 5.37 0.94
CA ASP A 83 -20.87 6.83 0.81
C ASP A 83 -20.62 7.53 2.14
N MET A 84 -21.24 7.05 3.22
CA MET A 84 -20.98 7.56 4.56
C MET A 84 -19.55 7.22 5.04
N LEU A 85 -18.99 6.11 4.57
CA LEU A 85 -17.67 5.63 4.97
C LEU A 85 -16.53 6.19 4.10
N ARG A 86 -16.82 6.89 2.99
CA ARG A 86 -15.77 7.50 2.13
C ARG A 86 -14.76 8.36 2.89
N PRO A 87 -15.14 9.18 3.92
CA PRO A 87 -14.16 9.95 4.69
C PRO A 87 -13.25 9.10 5.60
N TYR A 88 -13.54 7.81 5.76
CA TYR A 88 -12.88 6.91 6.71
C TYR A 88 -12.31 5.67 6.00
N PRO A 89 -11.27 5.82 5.18
CA PRO A 89 -10.73 4.74 4.34
C PRO A 89 -10.31 3.49 5.11
N SER A 90 -9.62 3.66 6.25
CA SER A 90 -9.14 2.53 7.05
C SER A 90 -10.28 1.80 7.76
N MET A 91 -11.32 2.53 8.20
CA MET A 91 -12.52 1.93 8.80
C MET A 91 -13.31 1.14 7.75
N LEU A 92 -13.45 1.72 6.55
CA LEU A 92 -14.13 1.04 5.44
C LEU A 92 -13.38 -0.25 5.06
N PHE A 93 -12.06 -0.18 4.90
CA PHE A 93 -11.23 -1.35 4.60
C PHE A 93 -11.41 -2.47 5.62
N GLY A 94 -11.36 -2.13 6.93
CA GLY A 94 -11.53 -3.11 8.00
C GLY A 94 -12.92 -3.75 8.01
N LEU A 95 -13.96 -2.97 7.79
CA LEU A 95 -15.35 -3.47 7.74
C LEU A 95 -15.61 -4.32 6.50
N GLU A 96 -15.18 -3.89 5.32
CA GLU A 96 -15.27 -4.67 4.07
C GLU A 96 -14.57 -6.03 4.23
N THR A 97 -13.36 -6.00 4.79
CA THR A 97 -12.57 -7.22 5.04
C THR A 97 -13.27 -8.14 6.03
N ALA A 98 -13.74 -7.60 7.17
CA ALA A 98 -14.42 -8.40 8.19
C ALA A 98 -15.71 -9.02 7.67
N LEU A 99 -16.50 -8.27 6.90
CA LEU A 99 -17.75 -8.77 6.32
C LEU A 99 -17.45 -9.86 5.28
N LEU A 100 -16.50 -9.61 4.38
CA LEU A 100 -16.12 -10.60 3.35
C LEU A 100 -15.56 -11.88 4.01
N SER A 101 -14.73 -11.75 5.05
CA SER A 101 -14.23 -12.87 5.86
C SER A 101 -15.37 -13.67 6.49
N PHE A 102 -16.37 -12.99 7.06
CA PHE A 102 -17.56 -13.64 7.62
C PHE A 102 -18.37 -14.38 6.54
N GLU A 103 -18.62 -13.76 5.40
CA GLU A 103 -19.38 -14.35 4.29
C GLU A 103 -18.69 -15.58 3.70
N ARG A 104 -17.36 -15.55 3.61
CA ARG A 104 -16.52 -16.65 3.12
C ARG A 104 -16.28 -17.74 4.18
N GLY A 105 -16.48 -17.42 5.45
CA GLY A 105 -16.31 -18.34 6.58
C GLY A 105 -14.85 -18.52 7.01
N GLY A 106 -13.95 -17.59 6.68
CA GLY A 106 -12.55 -17.67 7.06
C GLY A 106 -11.68 -16.58 6.45
N ASP A 107 -10.39 -16.82 6.37
CA ASP A 107 -9.38 -15.87 5.89
C ASP A 107 -9.10 -15.97 4.38
N GLN A 108 -9.73 -16.91 3.67
CA GLN A 108 -9.76 -16.94 2.21
C GLN A 108 -10.91 -16.05 1.72
N LEU A 109 -10.58 -14.83 1.30
CA LEU A 109 -11.56 -13.80 0.96
C LEU A 109 -12.03 -13.87 -0.48
N PHE A 110 -11.18 -14.35 -1.38
CA PHE A 110 -11.42 -14.43 -2.82
C PHE A 110 -11.15 -15.84 -3.34
N ASP A 111 -11.69 -16.15 -4.52
CA ASP A 111 -11.40 -17.39 -5.23
C ASP A 111 -10.41 -17.12 -6.38
N THR A 112 -9.17 -16.88 -6.03
CA THR A 112 -8.07 -16.63 -6.96
C THR A 112 -6.96 -17.68 -6.78
N PRO A 113 -6.08 -17.90 -7.79
CA PRO A 113 -4.95 -18.82 -7.63
C PRO A 113 -4.07 -18.50 -6.42
N PHE A 114 -3.79 -17.22 -6.17
CA PHE A 114 -3.07 -16.79 -4.96
C PHE A 114 -3.82 -17.19 -3.68
N ALA A 115 -5.12 -16.92 -3.61
CA ALA A 115 -5.94 -17.23 -2.43
C ALA A 115 -6.02 -18.74 -2.13
N ARG A 116 -5.90 -19.56 -3.16
CA ARG A 116 -5.82 -21.04 -3.05
C ARG A 116 -4.40 -21.57 -2.81
N GLY A 117 -3.37 -20.69 -2.81
CA GLY A 117 -1.97 -21.09 -2.64
C GLY A 117 -1.34 -21.73 -3.89
N GLU A 118 -1.92 -21.54 -5.05
CA GLU A 118 -1.47 -22.09 -6.34
C GLU A 118 -0.45 -21.19 -7.03
N GLU A 119 -0.41 -19.90 -6.67
CA GLU A 119 0.42 -18.87 -7.30
C GLU A 119 0.92 -17.88 -6.28
N GLY A 120 2.16 -17.39 -6.43
CA GLY A 120 2.74 -16.30 -5.65
C GLY A 120 2.54 -14.96 -6.34
N ILE A 121 2.47 -13.89 -5.57
CA ILE A 121 2.46 -12.51 -6.07
C ILE A 121 3.90 -11.98 -6.04
N PRO A 122 4.47 -11.52 -7.17
CA PRO A 122 5.77 -10.87 -7.17
C PRO A 122 5.72 -9.59 -6.32
N ILE A 123 6.74 -9.40 -5.48
CA ILE A 123 6.84 -8.26 -4.58
C ILE A 123 8.16 -7.53 -4.74
N ASN A 124 8.17 -6.23 -4.48
CA ASN A 124 9.40 -5.48 -4.41
C ASN A 124 10.08 -5.60 -3.04
N GLY A 125 11.39 -5.69 -3.03
CA GLY A 125 12.22 -5.46 -1.85
C GLY A 125 12.24 -3.96 -1.51
N LEU A 126 12.01 -3.59 -0.25
CA LEU A 126 12.04 -2.20 0.20
C LEU A 126 13.36 -1.90 0.91
N VAL A 127 14.05 -0.86 0.43
CA VAL A 127 15.22 -0.25 1.09
C VAL A 127 14.76 1.02 1.80
N TRP A 128 14.64 0.91 3.14
CA TRP A 128 14.23 2.02 4.01
C TRP A 128 15.26 3.15 4.03
N MET A 129 14.80 4.36 4.32
CA MET A 129 15.65 5.52 4.58
C MET A 129 16.66 5.21 5.70
N GLY A 130 17.85 5.79 5.59
CA GLY A 130 18.95 5.68 6.54
C GLY A 130 20.13 6.51 6.07
N ASN A 131 21.27 6.36 6.70
CA ASN A 131 22.52 6.87 6.15
C ASN A 131 22.98 6.01 4.96
N TYR A 132 24.00 6.45 4.24
CA TYR A 132 24.50 5.78 3.04
C TYR A 132 24.86 4.31 3.28
N ASP A 133 25.62 4.02 4.31
CA ASP A 133 26.12 2.66 4.61
C ASP A 133 24.96 1.73 4.98
N GLU A 134 24.00 2.21 5.75
CA GLU A 134 22.79 1.46 6.11
C GLU A 134 21.93 1.13 4.89
N MET A 135 21.76 2.11 3.98
CA MET A 135 20.98 1.91 2.76
C MET A 135 21.68 0.93 1.81
N LEU A 136 22.99 1.03 1.67
CA LEU A 136 23.80 0.09 0.89
C LEU A 136 23.69 -1.34 1.43
N ALA A 137 23.87 -1.52 2.73
CA ALA A 137 23.77 -2.84 3.36
C ALA A 137 22.38 -3.47 3.20
N ARG A 138 21.31 -2.67 3.36
CA ARG A 138 19.92 -3.12 3.13
C ARG A 138 19.68 -3.52 1.68
N LEU A 139 20.22 -2.75 0.75
CA LEU A 139 20.13 -3.03 -0.68
C LEU A 139 20.82 -4.36 -1.01
N GLU A 140 22.06 -4.55 -0.59
CA GLU A 140 22.81 -5.80 -0.81
C GLU A 140 22.09 -7.01 -0.21
N SER A 141 21.49 -6.85 0.98
CA SER A 141 20.64 -7.89 1.59
C SER A 141 19.46 -8.27 0.67
N LYS A 142 18.74 -7.29 0.12
CA LYS A 142 17.62 -7.57 -0.77
C LYS A 142 18.04 -8.27 -2.07
N MET A 143 19.19 -7.91 -2.58
CA MET A 143 19.75 -8.58 -3.76
C MET A 143 20.16 -10.03 -3.46
N GLN A 144 20.78 -10.28 -2.30
CA GLN A 144 21.14 -11.65 -1.84
C GLN A 144 19.90 -12.50 -1.55
N GLU A 145 18.81 -11.89 -1.07
CA GLU A 145 17.50 -12.52 -0.89
C GLU A 145 16.80 -12.89 -2.22
N GLY A 146 17.33 -12.42 -3.36
CA GLY A 146 16.85 -12.77 -4.70
C GLY A 146 15.73 -11.87 -5.24
N PHE A 147 15.52 -10.67 -4.67
CA PHE A 147 14.55 -9.72 -5.19
C PHE A 147 14.95 -9.22 -6.58
N ARG A 148 14.02 -9.31 -7.54
CA ARG A 148 14.18 -8.80 -8.91
C ARG A 148 13.59 -7.40 -9.11
N CYS A 149 12.89 -6.87 -8.11
CA CYS A 149 12.45 -5.48 -8.05
C CYS A 149 12.83 -4.91 -6.68
N VAL A 150 13.49 -3.77 -6.68
CA VAL A 150 13.89 -3.06 -5.46
C VAL A 150 13.36 -1.63 -5.50
N LYS A 151 12.72 -1.21 -4.41
CA LYS A 151 12.29 0.18 -4.20
C LYS A 151 13.23 0.87 -3.21
N LEU A 152 13.94 1.90 -3.68
CA LEU A 152 14.87 2.69 -2.90
C LEU A 152 14.20 4.01 -2.49
N LYS A 153 14.15 4.28 -1.19
CA LYS A 153 13.72 5.58 -0.68
C LYS A 153 14.81 6.63 -0.93
N ILE A 154 14.43 7.78 -1.51
CA ILE A 154 15.31 8.92 -1.80
C ILE A 154 14.69 10.22 -1.28
N GLY A 155 15.42 11.33 -1.37
CA GLY A 155 14.94 12.65 -0.90
C GLY A 155 15.22 12.93 0.58
N ALA A 156 15.96 12.05 1.28
CA ALA A 156 16.27 12.18 2.70
C ALA A 156 17.74 12.53 2.99
N ILE A 157 18.65 12.16 2.10
CA ILE A 157 20.08 12.46 2.21
C ILE A 157 20.52 13.33 1.03
N ASP A 158 21.81 13.68 0.97
CA ASP A 158 22.37 14.40 -0.15
C ASP A 158 22.10 13.65 -1.47
N PHE A 159 21.61 14.37 -2.49
CA PHE A 159 21.17 13.78 -3.76
C PHE A 159 22.30 13.10 -4.52
N ASP A 160 23.54 13.63 -4.45
CA ASP A 160 24.69 12.98 -5.11
C ASP A 160 25.00 11.62 -4.49
N LYS A 161 24.82 11.48 -3.17
CA LYS A 161 24.94 10.18 -2.47
C LYS A 161 23.83 9.22 -2.87
N GLU A 162 22.60 9.71 -3.08
CA GLU A 162 21.50 8.90 -3.60
C GLU A 162 21.78 8.40 -5.02
N LEU A 163 22.35 9.27 -5.88
CA LEU A 163 22.82 8.88 -7.21
C LEU A 163 23.97 7.86 -7.15
N ASP A 164 24.86 7.96 -6.17
CA ASP A 164 25.93 6.97 -5.97
C ASP A 164 25.39 5.60 -5.61
N LEU A 165 24.38 5.51 -4.75
CA LEU A 165 23.69 4.24 -4.45
C LEU A 165 23.06 3.63 -5.71
N ILE A 166 22.37 4.45 -6.50
CA ILE A 166 21.75 4.03 -7.76
C ILE A 166 22.81 3.55 -8.76
N ARG A 167 23.91 4.28 -8.88
CA ARG A 167 25.05 3.91 -9.72
C ARG A 167 25.67 2.59 -9.29
N HIS A 168 25.81 2.37 -7.99
CA HIS A 168 26.30 1.10 -7.42
C HIS A 168 25.42 -0.07 -7.86
N ILE A 169 24.09 0.06 -7.74
CA ILE A 169 23.14 -0.95 -8.23
C ILE A 169 23.38 -1.23 -9.72
N ARG A 170 23.39 -0.19 -10.54
CA ARG A 170 23.51 -0.32 -12.00
C ARG A 170 24.88 -0.80 -12.49
N SER A 171 25.94 -0.62 -11.69
CA SER A 171 27.25 -1.21 -11.97
C SER A 171 27.29 -2.71 -11.76
N ALA A 172 26.44 -3.24 -10.86
CA ALA A 172 26.38 -4.66 -10.53
C ALA A 172 25.26 -5.41 -11.30
N PHE A 173 24.15 -4.73 -11.65
CA PHE A 173 22.95 -5.34 -12.23
C PHE A 173 22.37 -4.49 -13.36
N THR A 174 22.05 -5.15 -14.47
CA THR A 174 21.32 -4.52 -15.57
C THR A 174 19.82 -4.34 -15.21
N LYS A 175 19.11 -3.55 -16.02
CA LYS A 175 17.67 -3.35 -15.83
C LYS A 175 16.83 -4.63 -16.05
N GLU A 176 17.35 -5.57 -16.82
CA GLU A 176 16.73 -6.89 -17.06
C GLU A 176 16.89 -7.82 -15.86
N GLN A 177 17.94 -7.62 -15.06
CA GLN A 177 18.20 -8.40 -13.85
C GLN A 177 17.45 -7.85 -12.65
N ILE A 178 17.46 -6.51 -12.48
CA ILE A 178 16.78 -5.84 -11.36
C ILE A 178 16.00 -4.61 -11.86
N GLU A 179 14.68 -4.64 -11.69
CA GLU A 179 13.84 -3.45 -11.80
C GLU A 179 14.10 -2.55 -10.58
N LEU A 180 14.47 -1.30 -10.84
CA LEU A 180 14.69 -0.31 -9.79
C LEU A 180 13.56 0.71 -9.81
N ARG A 181 12.91 0.90 -8.67
CA ARG A 181 11.98 1.99 -8.40
C ARG A 181 12.57 2.91 -7.35
N VAL A 182 12.28 4.19 -7.44
CA VAL A 182 12.66 5.15 -6.40
C VAL A 182 11.43 5.84 -5.85
N ASP A 183 11.51 6.29 -4.59
CA ASP A 183 10.41 6.93 -3.89
C ASP A 183 10.93 8.15 -3.14
N ALA A 184 10.54 9.33 -3.61
CA ALA A 184 10.97 10.61 -3.07
C ALA A 184 10.06 11.14 -1.96
N ASN A 185 8.87 10.55 -1.76
CA ASN A 185 7.87 10.98 -0.77
C ASN A 185 7.64 12.51 -0.74
N GLY A 186 7.64 13.16 -1.91
CA GLY A 186 7.47 14.60 -2.04
C GLY A 186 8.70 15.41 -1.62
N GLY A 187 9.88 14.81 -1.61
CA GLY A 187 11.12 15.43 -1.11
C GLY A 187 11.77 16.45 -2.05
N PHE A 188 11.38 16.50 -3.33
CA PHE A 188 11.96 17.45 -4.27
C PHE A 188 11.22 18.79 -4.24
N ALA A 189 11.99 19.89 -4.39
CA ALA A 189 11.39 21.19 -4.66
C ALA A 189 10.88 21.24 -6.11
N PRO A 190 9.72 21.85 -6.40
CA PRO A 190 9.13 21.85 -7.74
C PRO A 190 10.03 22.44 -8.83
N ASP A 191 10.80 23.48 -8.51
CA ASP A 191 11.72 24.15 -9.41
C ASP A 191 12.99 23.34 -9.75
N ASP A 192 13.38 22.38 -8.88
CA ASP A 192 14.52 21.47 -9.08
C ASP A 192 14.10 20.05 -9.52
N ALA A 193 12.83 19.73 -9.40
CA ALA A 193 12.35 18.36 -9.61
C ALA A 193 12.68 17.82 -11.01
N MET A 194 12.47 18.62 -12.06
CA MET A 194 12.77 18.18 -13.45
C MET A 194 14.25 17.86 -13.64
N ASN A 195 15.15 18.69 -13.13
CA ASN A 195 16.59 18.45 -13.20
C ASN A 195 16.98 17.12 -12.50
N ARG A 196 16.39 16.83 -11.35
CA ARG A 196 16.62 15.55 -10.65
C ARG A 196 16.06 14.36 -11.42
N LEU A 197 14.87 14.49 -12.02
CA LEU A 197 14.28 13.45 -12.86
C LEU A 197 15.16 13.14 -14.07
N GLU A 198 15.74 14.15 -14.73
CA GLU A 198 16.68 14.00 -15.84
C GLU A 198 17.97 13.28 -15.44
N GLN A 199 18.46 13.54 -14.24
CA GLN A 199 19.64 12.84 -13.70
C GLN A 199 19.32 11.38 -13.38
N LEU A 200 18.19 11.10 -12.73
CA LEU A 200 17.72 9.75 -12.38
C LEU A 200 17.42 8.91 -13.63
N ALA A 201 16.87 9.52 -14.68
CA ALA A 201 16.53 8.83 -15.93
C ALA A 201 17.74 8.19 -16.64
N LYS A 202 18.98 8.61 -16.33
CA LYS A 202 20.21 8.03 -16.88
C LYS A 202 20.50 6.61 -16.38
N TYR A 203 19.76 6.13 -15.38
CA TYR A 203 20.02 4.87 -14.69
C TYR A 203 18.95 3.80 -14.91
N ASP A 204 18.18 3.87 -16.00
CA ASP A 204 17.15 2.88 -16.33
C ASP A 204 16.20 2.57 -15.16
N ILE A 205 15.77 3.60 -14.42
CA ILE A 205 14.80 3.49 -13.34
C ILE A 205 13.41 3.29 -13.94
N HIS A 206 12.63 2.33 -13.41
CA HIS A 206 11.27 2.04 -13.86
C HIS A 206 10.33 3.22 -13.61
N SER A 207 10.35 3.76 -12.40
CA SER A 207 9.46 4.85 -11.98
C SER A 207 9.97 5.56 -10.74
N ILE A 208 9.54 6.82 -10.57
CA ILE A 208 9.66 7.57 -9.33
C ILE A 208 8.30 7.78 -8.69
N GLU A 209 8.20 7.46 -7.39
CA GLU A 209 7.02 7.68 -6.57
C GLU A 209 7.07 9.08 -5.97
N GLN A 210 5.99 9.86 -6.13
CA GLN A 210 5.72 11.17 -5.54
C GLN A 210 6.96 12.09 -5.48
N PRO A 211 7.42 12.64 -6.61
CA PRO A 211 8.64 13.45 -6.65
C PRO A 211 8.53 14.76 -5.85
N ILE A 212 7.40 15.46 -5.96
CA ILE A 212 7.10 16.69 -5.20
C ILE A 212 5.94 16.47 -4.22
N ARG A 213 5.78 17.36 -3.25
CA ARG A 213 4.71 17.28 -2.25
C ARG A 213 3.34 17.30 -2.90
N GLN A 214 2.39 16.59 -2.26
CA GLN A 214 0.99 16.57 -2.65
C GLN A 214 0.36 17.98 -2.64
N HIS A 215 -0.76 18.13 -3.36
CA HIS A 215 -1.55 19.35 -3.52
C HIS A 215 -0.89 20.44 -4.37
N GLN A 216 0.12 20.08 -5.16
CA GLN A 216 0.77 20.94 -6.15
C GLN A 216 0.43 20.43 -7.58
N TRP A 217 -0.86 20.30 -7.87
CA TRP A 217 -1.34 19.68 -9.12
C TRP A 217 -0.82 20.33 -10.40
N PRO A 218 -0.74 21.67 -10.51
CA PRO A 218 -0.16 22.29 -11.72
C PRO A 218 1.29 21.88 -11.98
N ASP A 219 2.12 21.88 -10.92
CA ASP A 219 3.54 21.51 -11.04
C ASP A 219 3.69 20.01 -11.33
N MET A 220 2.91 19.17 -10.62
CA MET A 220 2.92 17.73 -10.85
C MET A 220 2.45 17.38 -12.27
N ALA A 221 1.42 18.06 -12.80
CA ALA A 221 0.95 17.89 -14.17
C ALA A 221 2.04 18.26 -15.20
N GLN A 222 2.77 19.36 -14.96
CA GLN A 222 3.91 19.74 -15.82
C GLN A 222 5.03 18.71 -15.77
N LEU A 223 5.34 18.18 -14.58
CA LEU A 223 6.31 17.09 -14.43
C LEU A 223 5.84 15.84 -15.19
N CYS A 224 4.63 15.36 -14.98
CA CYS A 224 4.09 14.17 -15.64
C CYS A 224 4.05 14.28 -17.16
N LYS A 225 3.80 15.49 -17.68
CA LYS A 225 3.79 15.76 -19.13
C LYS A 225 5.17 15.70 -19.78
N ASN A 226 6.22 16.15 -19.08
CA ASN A 226 7.54 16.38 -19.67
C ASN A 226 8.62 15.43 -19.13
N THR A 227 8.32 14.62 -18.13
CA THR A 227 9.29 13.76 -17.44
C THR A 227 9.94 12.73 -18.37
N PRO A 228 11.28 12.53 -18.30
CA PRO A 228 11.95 11.41 -18.93
C PRO A 228 11.84 10.10 -18.10
N LEU A 229 11.36 10.18 -16.86
CA LEU A 229 11.23 9.08 -15.91
C LEU A 229 9.77 8.96 -15.48
N PRO A 230 9.08 7.81 -15.69
CA PRO A 230 7.68 7.66 -15.32
C PRO A 230 7.39 8.00 -13.85
N ILE A 231 6.34 8.79 -13.61
CA ILE A 231 5.91 9.21 -12.27
C ILE A 231 4.74 8.35 -11.80
N ALA A 232 4.81 7.92 -10.53
CA ALA A 232 3.76 7.22 -9.82
C ALA A 232 3.25 8.09 -8.65
N LEU A 233 1.94 8.32 -8.57
CA LEU A 233 1.33 9.06 -7.46
C LEU A 233 0.99 8.13 -6.30
N ASP A 234 1.32 8.55 -5.08
CA ASP A 234 0.97 7.89 -3.80
C ASP A 234 0.23 8.87 -2.89
N GLU A 235 0.97 9.77 -2.23
CA GLU A 235 0.39 10.72 -1.26
C GLU A 235 -0.63 11.67 -1.88
N GLU A 236 -0.56 11.92 -3.17
CA GLU A 236 -1.52 12.75 -3.89
C GLU A 236 -2.96 12.20 -3.85
N LEU A 237 -3.10 10.87 -3.74
CA LEU A 237 -4.38 10.18 -3.75
C LEU A 237 -5.06 10.17 -2.39
N ILE A 238 -4.30 10.41 -1.30
CA ILE A 238 -4.81 10.31 0.08
C ILE A 238 -5.81 11.43 0.35
N GLY A 239 -6.99 11.05 0.85
CA GLY A 239 -8.08 11.99 1.12
C GLY A 239 -8.94 12.34 -0.10
N VAL A 240 -8.56 11.93 -1.30
CA VAL A 240 -9.37 12.08 -2.51
C VAL A 240 -10.36 10.92 -2.61
N ASN A 241 -11.43 11.00 -1.81
CA ASN A 241 -12.36 9.88 -1.60
C ASN A 241 -13.65 9.98 -2.45
N ILE A 242 -13.91 11.14 -3.03
CA ILE A 242 -15.11 11.40 -3.87
C ILE A 242 -14.79 11.03 -5.32
N VAL A 243 -15.69 10.27 -5.97
CA VAL A 243 -15.52 9.75 -7.33
C VAL A 243 -15.15 10.85 -8.34
N SER A 244 -15.90 11.94 -8.38
CA SER A 244 -15.64 13.06 -9.31
C SER A 244 -14.28 13.75 -9.05
N MET A 245 -13.81 13.76 -7.81
CA MET A 245 -12.49 14.32 -7.47
C MET A 245 -11.36 13.39 -7.91
N LYS A 246 -11.58 12.07 -7.85
CA LYS A 246 -10.64 11.08 -8.39
C LYS A 246 -10.47 11.26 -9.90
N GLU A 247 -11.58 11.37 -10.62
CA GLU A 247 -11.58 11.65 -12.06
C GLU A 247 -10.84 12.95 -12.37
N HIS A 248 -11.20 14.03 -11.65
CA HIS A 248 -10.57 15.34 -11.85
C HIS A 248 -9.06 15.32 -11.61
N LEU A 249 -8.58 14.61 -10.57
CA LEU A 249 -7.15 14.44 -10.28
C LEU A 249 -6.44 13.74 -11.45
N LEU A 250 -6.97 12.60 -11.88
CA LEU A 250 -6.36 11.81 -12.95
C LEU A 250 -6.35 12.57 -14.29
N ASP A 251 -7.43 13.30 -14.61
CA ASP A 251 -7.52 14.10 -15.82
C ASP A 251 -6.62 15.34 -15.80
N THR A 252 -6.36 15.90 -14.61
CA THR A 252 -5.52 17.10 -14.46
C THR A 252 -4.04 16.75 -14.48
N ILE A 253 -3.62 15.73 -13.70
CA ILE A 253 -2.21 15.39 -13.52
C ILE A 253 -1.72 14.44 -14.60
N HIS A 254 -2.54 13.45 -14.96
CA HIS A 254 -2.26 12.42 -15.96
C HIS A 254 -0.92 11.70 -15.72
N PRO A 255 -0.72 11.07 -14.54
CA PRO A 255 0.52 10.37 -14.20
C PRO A 255 0.68 9.10 -15.04
N GLN A 256 1.86 8.52 -15.09
CA GLN A 256 2.09 7.22 -15.73
C GLN A 256 1.59 6.06 -14.86
N TYR A 257 1.63 6.22 -13.53
CA TYR A 257 1.18 5.21 -12.58
C TYR A 257 0.50 5.83 -11.36
N ILE A 258 -0.33 5.02 -10.69
CA ILE A 258 -0.83 5.29 -9.34
C ILE A 258 -0.52 4.11 -8.42
N ILE A 259 -0.26 4.40 -7.15
CA ILE A 259 0.03 3.41 -6.11
C ILE A 259 -1.13 3.40 -5.13
N LEU A 260 -1.67 2.22 -4.86
CA LEU A 260 -2.86 2.09 -4.04
C LEU A 260 -2.57 1.36 -2.74
N LYS A 261 -3.03 1.96 -1.66
CA LYS A 261 -3.05 1.41 -0.31
C LYS A 261 -4.50 1.32 0.14
N PRO A 262 -5.17 0.17 0.07
CA PRO A 262 -6.61 0.09 0.33
C PRO A 262 -7.05 0.73 1.64
N SER A 263 -6.26 0.63 2.70
CA SER A 263 -6.55 1.28 3.99
C SER A 263 -6.43 2.83 3.96
N LEU A 264 -5.84 3.43 2.91
CA LEU A 264 -5.69 4.87 2.73
C LEU A 264 -6.58 5.45 1.61
N HIS A 265 -6.96 4.62 0.63
CA HIS A 265 -7.57 5.07 -0.62
C HIS A 265 -9.04 4.65 -0.78
N GLY A 266 -9.77 4.50 0.35
CA GLY A 266 -11.20 4.26 0.36
C GLY A 266 -11.60 2.79 0.41
N GLY A 267 -10.82 1.95 1.10
CA GLY A 267 -11.08 0.52 1.22
C GLY A 267 -10.84 -0.23 -0.09
N MET A 268 -11.37 -1.44 -0.19
CA MET A 268 -11.39 -2.20 -1.45
C MET A 268 -12.25 -1.51 -2.50
N THR A 269 -13.41 -0.99 -2.10
CA THR A 269 -14.32 -0.26 -3.00
C THR A 269 -13.65 0.94 -3.63
N GLY A 270 -13.05 1.83 -2.84
CA GLY A 270 -12.36 3.01 -3.35
C GLY A 270 -11.14 2.68 -4.21
N SER A 271 -10.40 1.61 -3.87
CA SER A 271 -9.28 1.13 -4.67
C SER A 271 -9.73 0.56 -6.02
N ARG A 272 -10.86 -0.17 -6.09
CA ARG A 272 -11.46 -0.60 -7.36
C ARG A 272 -11.85 0.58 -8.26
N GLU A 273 -12.42 1.64 -7.67
CA GLU A 273 -12.74 2.87 -8.39
C GLU A 273 -11.49 3.47 -9.03
N TRP A 274 -10.41 3.65 -8.24
CA TRP A 274 -9.13 4.16 -8.72
C TRP A 274 -8.53 3.32 -9.86
N ILE A 275 -8.47 2.00 -9.70
CA ILE A 275 -7.92 1.08 -10.70
C ILE A 275 -8.71 1.18 -12.02
N ARG A 276 -10.05 1.17 -11.93
CA ARG A 276 -10.90 1.30 -13.12
C ARG A 276 -10.66 2.62 -13.85
N MET A 277 -10.69 3.74 -13.13
CA MET A 277 -10.51 5.08 -13.70
C MET A 277 -9.11 5.28 -14.30
N ALA A 278 -8.07 4.75 -13.64
CA ALA A 278 -6.71 4.77 -14.13
C ALA A 278 -6.59 3.96 -15.44
N LYS A 279 -7.14 2.75 -15.47
CA LYS A 279 -7.14 1.87 -16.64
C LYS A 279 -7.84 2.50 -17.85
N GLU A 280 -8.98 3.17 -17.63
CA GLU A 280 -9.72 3.90 -18.67
C GLU A 280 -8.89 5.03 -19.31
N ARG A 281 -7.87 5.53 -18.59
CA ARG A 281 -6.96 6.60 -19.03
C ARG A 281 -5.57 6.12 -19.46
N GLY A 282 -5.36 4.80 -19.53
CA GLY A 282 -4.05 4.21 -19.85
C GLY A 282 -3.01 4.38 -18.75
N ILE A 283 -3.43 4.70 -17.52
CA ILE A 283 -2.57 4.85 -16.35
C ILE A 283 -2.39 3.50 -15.69
N GLY A 284 -1.14 3.09 -15.46
CA GLY A 284 -0.81 1.85 -14.74
C GLY A 284 -1.06 1.97 -13.23
N SER A 285 -1.15 0.82 -12.55
CA SER A 285 -1.32 0.82 -11.09
C SER A 285 -0.72 -0.43 -10.45
N TRP A 286 -0.33 -0.32 -9.19
CA TRP A 286 -0.04 -1.46 -8.31
C TRP A 286 -0.51 -1.19 -6.90
N ILE A 287 -0.61 -2.27 -6.12
CA ILE A 287 -1.08 -2.22 -4.74
C ILE A 287 0.09 -2.41 -3.78
N THR A 288 0.07 -1.66 -2.71
CA THR A 288 1.02 -1.77 -1.60
C THR A 288 0.30 -1.74 -0.26
N SER A 289 0.94 -2.24 0.79
CA SER A 289 0.46 -2.11 2.17
C SER A 289 0.85 -0.75 2.76
N ALA A 290 0.12 -0.35 3.80
CA ALA A 290 0.42 0.81 4.65
C ALA A 290 0.84 0.37 6.06
N LEU A 291 1.68 -0.65 6.15
CA LEU A 291 2.18 -1.23 7.40
C LEU A 291 1.08 -1.83 8.28
N GLU A 292 0.11 -2.47 7.68
CA GLU A 292 -0.89 -3.28 8.37
C GLU A 292 -0.26 -4.53 8.99
N SER A 293 -0.98 -5.16 9.94
CA SER A 293 -0.67 -6.52 10.39
C SER A 293 -0.87 -7.54 9.26
N ASN A 294 -0.55 -8.79 9.53
CA ASN A 294 -0.83 -9.84 8.53
C ASN A 294 -2.32 -10.03 8.24
N VAL A 295 -3.24 -9.56 9.11
CA VAL A 295 -4.69 -9.57 8.81
C VAL A 295 -5.00 -8.66 7.63
N GLY A 296 -4.56 -7.39 7.71
CA GLY A 296 -4.72 -6.44 6.62
C GLY A 296 -3.90 -6.83 5.39
N LEU A 297 -2.66 -7.29 5.58
CA LEU A 297 -1.80 -7.73 4.47
C LEU A 297 -2.41 -8.91 3.69
N ASN A 298 -2.99 -9.90 4.38
CA ASN A 298 -3.67 -11.03 3.73
C ASN A 298 -4.85 -10.54 2.85
N ALA A 299 -5.62 -9.59 3.37
CA ALA A 299 -6.73 -9.01 2.62
C ALA A 299 -6.26 -8.21 1.41
N ILE A 300 -5.21 -7.40 1.57
CA ILE A 300 -4.62 -6.59 0.48
C ILE A 300 -4.03 -7.50 -0.61
N ALA A 301 -3.30 -8.55 -0.23
CA ALA A 301 -2.69 -9.48 -1.17
C ALA A 301 -3.75 -10.24 -1.99
N GLN A 302 -4.79 -10.76 -1.35
CA GLN A 302 -5.89 -11.41 -2.05
C GLN A 302 -6.67 -10.43 -2.94
N PHE A 303 -6.88 -9.20 -2.48
CA PHE A 303 -7.49 -8.14 -3.28
C PHE A 303 -6.63 -7.79 -4.50
N ALA A 304 -5.31 -7.72 -4.37
CA ALA A 304 -4.40 -7.50 -5.50
C ALA A 304 -4.53 -8.62 -6.55
N SER A 305 -4.60 -9.88 -6.10
CA SER A 305 -4.82 -11.02 -7.00
C SER A 305 -6.19 -10.98 -7.70
N ASP A 306 -7.24 -10.52 -7.00
CA ASP A 306 -8.58 -10.34 -7.59
C ASP A 306 -8.61 -9.22 -8.65
N MET A 307 -7.88 -8.13 -8.42
CA MET A 307 -7.87 -6.96 -9.30
C MET A 307 -7.01 -7.13 -10.55
N TYR A 308 -5.86 -7.78 -10.42
CA TYR A 308 -4.89 -7.91 -11.52
C TYR A 308 -4.92 -9.28 -12.19
N GLY A 309 -5.73 -10.20 -11.68
CA GLY A 309 -5.93 -11.53 -12.26
C GLY A 309 -4.77 -12.50 -12.00
N PRO A 310 -4.80 -13.66 -12.66
CA PRO A 310 -3.72 -14.63 -12.58
C PRO A 310 -2.46 -14.11 -13.30
N ALA A 311 -1.29 -14.63 -12.89
CA ALA A 311 0.01 -14.29 -13.45
C ALA A 311 0.34 -12.78 -13.35
N ILE A 312 0.25 -12.21 -12.14
CA ILE A 312 0.69 -10.85 -11.90
C ILE A 312 2.18 -10.72 -12.22
N THR A 313 2.50 -9.85 -13.18
CA THR A 313 3.90 -9.62 -13.60
C THR A 313 4.53 -8.42 -12.93
N MET A 314 3.73 -7.37 -12.62
CA MET A 314 4.21 -6.17 -11.96
C MET A 314 4.40 -6.42 -10.46
N PRO A 315 5.61 -6.23 -9.90
CA PRO A 315 5.84 -6.40 -8.48
C PRO A 315 4.99 -5.47 -7.63
N GLN A 316 4.31 -6.03 -6.62
CA GLN A 316 3.45 -5.34 -5.68
C GLN A 316 4.21 -4.96 -4.40
N GLY A 317 3.75 -3.95 -3.67
CA GLY A 317 4.39 -3.51 -2.42
C GLY A 317 3.90 -4.29 -1.18
N LEU A 318 3.99 -5.60 -1.18
CA LEU A 318 3.38 -6.48 -0.17
C LEU A 318 4.39 -7.24 0.70
N GLY A 319 5.64 -6.80 0.74
CA GLY A 319 6.72 -7.42 1.52
C GLY A 319 6.75 -7.05 3.01
N THR A 320 5.66 -6.58 3.60
CA THR A 320 5.62 -6.01 4.97
C THR A 320 5.21 -6.99 6.08
N GLY A 321 4.92 -8.24 5.75
CA GLY A 321 4.42 -9.23 6.72
C GLY A 321 5.36 -9.59 7.87
N MET A 322 6.65 -9.27 7.78
CA MET A 322 7.66 -9.62 8.77
C MET A 322 8.08 -8.46 9.68
N LEU A 323 7.39 -7.33 9.64
CA LEU A 323 7.81 -6.10 10.32
C LEU A 323 7.61 -6.10 11.84
N PHE A 324 6.63 -6.86 12.36
CA PHE A 324 6.25 -6.84 13.77
C PHE A 324 6.77 -8.05 14.56
N THR A 325 7.08 -7.83 15.84
CA THR A 325 7.47 -8.89 16.78
C THR A 325 6.27 -9.71 17.24
N ASP A 326 5.10 -9.09 17.29
CA ASP A 326 3.84 -9.59 17.84
C ASP A 326 2.70 -9.57 16.80
N ASN A 327 3.05 -9.84 15.54
CA ASN A 327 2.08 -9.89 14.44
C ASN A 327 1.01 -10.96 14.67
N ILE A 328 -0.15 -10.78 14.05
CA ILE A 328 -1.21 -11.79 14.05
C ILE A 328 -0.89 -12.83 12.99
N PRO A 329 -0.80 -14.11 13.33
CA PRO A 329 -0.52 -15.16 12.35
C PRO A 329 -1.58 -15.22 11.25
N MET A 330 -1.13 -15.25 10.01
CA MET A 330 -1.91 -15.52 8.81
C MET A 330 -1.09 -16.46 7.90
N PRO A 331 -1.74 -17.20 7.01
CA PRO A 331 -1.05 -18.17 6.14
C PRO A 331 -0.30 -17.47 5.00
N LEU A 332 0.58 -16.54 5.35
CA LEU A 332 1.42 -15.79 4.41
C LEU A 332 2.88 -16.13 4.58
N GLU A 333 3.59 -16.34 3.48
CA GLU A 333 5.02 -16.61 3.45
C GLU A 333 5.69 -15.92 2.27
N ILE A 334 6.88 -15.35 2.50
CA ILE A 334 7.72 -14.81 1.42
C ILE A 334 8.68 -15.91 0.97
N LYS A 335 8.65 -16.25 -0.33
CA LYS A 335 9.56 -17.21 -0.98
C LYS A 335 10.28 -16.52 -2.12
N GLY A 336 11.56 -16.23 -1.94
CA GLY A 336 12.31 -15.41 -2.89
C GLY A 336 11.72 -14.01 -3.03
N ASP A 337 11.38 -13.62 -4.24
CA ASP A 337 10.76 -12.33 -4.56
C ASP A 337 9.21 -12.40 -4.66
N GLN A 338 8.58 -13.40 -4.05
CA GLN A 338 7.13 -13.60 -4.11
C GLN A 338 6.50 -13.76 -2.72
N LEU A 339 5.31 -13.17 -2.56
CA LEU A 339 4.42 -13.45 -1.43
C LEU A 339 3.49 -14.60 -1.81
N TRP A 340 3.41 -15.60 -0.93
CA TRP A 340 2.55 -16.77 -1.08
C TRP A 340 1.52 -16.83 0.04
N ARG A 341 0.32 -17.32 -0.29
CA ARG A 341 -0.62 -17.79 0.71
C ARG A 341 -0.49 -19.32 0.82
N MET A 342 -0.22 -19.79 2.03
CA MET A 342 -0.06 -21.21 2.29
C MET A 342 -1.44 -21.88 2.39
N PRO A 343 -1.64 -23.06 1.80
CA PRO A 343 -2.88 -23.85 2.01
C PRO A 343 -3.05 -24.15 3.49
N GLN A 344 -4.27 -24.08 3.98
CA GLN A 344 -4.65 -24.51 5.36
C GLN A 344 -5.06 -25.98 5.35
#